data_80709cf92296ac2785bac3d994a59727
#
_entry.id   80709cf92296ac2785bac3d994a59727
#
_cell.length_a   1.000
_cell.length_b   1.000
_cell.length_c   1.000
_cell.angle_alpha   90.00
_cell.angle_beta   90.00
_cell.angle_gamma   90.00
#
_symmetry.space_group_name_H-M   'P 1'
#
loop_
_entity.id
_entity.type
_entity.pdbx_description
1 polymer ?
#
loop_
_entity_poly.entity_id
_entity_poly.type
_entity_poly.pdbx_seq_one_letter_code
_entity_poly.pdbx_strand_id
1 'polypeptide(L)'
;FQVYAVKGETEEEKMHPFLWRFWTKLPPKGRIAIYDTSWYRRVLIDRFDKKIKKSELFDAYEAIRSFEKQLTDDGMVIIKIFLAIDKKEQKKRFDKLLSSKDTAWRVSEGDRKRNEKFEKYEAMNEEMLSRTDSENAPWHIVEAVDRRFATVKIYSIAAETLERQIEAVEKKSEHSRDRAEEEKEPKDNGKEEMKLTESILAKADLSLSYTKEEY
;
A
#
# COMPACT_ATOMS: atom_id res chain seq x y z
N PHE A 1 5.19 -11.46 13.06
CA PHE A 1 4.56 -11.03 11.81
C PHE A 1 3.19 -11.65 11.64
N GLN A 2 2.33 -11.04 10.81
CA GLN A 2 1.02 -11.57 10.44
C GLN A 2 0.93 -11.68 8.92
N VAL A 3 0.21 -12.70 8.43
CA VAL A 3 -0.02 -12.92 6.99
C VAL A 3 -1.51 -12.81 6.71
N TYR A 4 -1.87 -12.00 5.73
CA TYR A 4 -3.24 -11.78 5.29
C TYR A 4 -3.40 -12.23 3.84
N ALA A 5 -4.12 -13.33 3.61
CA ALA A 5 -4.59 -13.70 2.28
C ALA A 5 -5.86 -12.90 1.97
N VAL A 6 -5.73 -11.90 1.11
CA VAL A 6 -6.82 -10.96 0.79
C VAL A 6 -7.86 -11.63 -0.12
N LYS A 7 -9.03 -11.90 0.44
CA LYS A 7 -10.20 -12.45 -0.27
C LYS A 7 -11.12 -11.31 -0.77
N GLY A 8 -12.22 -11.67 -1.41
CA GLY A 8 -13.30 -10.73 -1.72
C GLY A 8 -13.82 -10.03 -0.47
N GLU A 9 -14.40 -8.86 -0.65
CA GLU A 9 -14.97 -8.07 0.45
C GLU A 9 -16.16 -8.81 1.10
N THR A 10 -16.24 -8.74 2.42
CA THR A 10 -17.41 -9.17 3.18
C THR A 10 -18.55 -8.15 3.05
N GLU A 11 -19.76 -8.49 3.48
CA GLU A 11 -20.88 -7.52 3.45
C GLU A 11 -20.61 -6.29 4.31
N GLU A 12 -19.95 -6.46 5.47
CA GLU A 12 -19.52 -5.36 6.32
C GLU A 12 -18.47 -4.49 5.61
N GLU A 13 -17.43 -5.11 5.02
CA GLU A 13 -16.37 -4.37 4.32
C GLU A 13 -16.90 -3.55 3.13
N LYS A 14 -17.98 -4.00 2.47
CA LYS A 14 -18.64 -3.25 1.38
C LYS A 14 -19.35 -1.98 1.84
N MET A 15 -19.69 -1.87 3.12
CA MET A 15 -20.32 -0.68 3.71
C MET A 15 -19.30 0.44 3.98
N HIS A 16 -18.02 0.16 3.85
CA HIS A 16 -16.91 1.08 4.09
C HIS A 16 -16.12 1.37 2.80
N PRO A 17 -15.33 2.46 2.77
CA PRO A 17 -14.37 2.68 1.68
C PRO A 17 -13.43 1.47 1.54
N PHE A 18 -13.07 1.09 0.31
CA PHE A 18 -12.35 -0.17 0.04
C PHE A 18 -11.03 -0.34 0.78
N LEU A 19 -10.37 0.76 1.17
CA LEU A 19 -9.13 0.74 1.96
C LEU A 19 -9.36 0.54 3.46
N TRP A 20 -10.59 0.71 3.96
CA TRP A 20 -10.90 0.56 5.38
C TRP A 20 -10.45 -0.79 5.95
N ARG A 21 -10.70 -1.87 5.23
CA ARG A 21 -10.31 -3.23 5.62
C ARG A 21 -8.81 -3.42 5.79
N PHE A 22 -7.99 -2.57 5.18
CA PHE A 22 -6.54 -2.59 5.30
C PHE A 22 -6.08 -1.70 6.45
N TRP A 23 -6.70 -0.53 6.65
CA TRP A 23 -6.47 0.31 7.82
C TRP A 23 -6.61 -0.46 9.12
N THR A 24 -7.64 -1.28 9.25
CA THR A 24 -7.92 -2.08 10.45
C THR A 24 -6.93 -3.25 10.66
N LYS A 25 -6.09 -3.54 9.67
CA LYS A 25 -5.14 -4.66 9.68
C LYS A 25 -3.68 -4.20 9.59
N LEU A 26 -3.42 -2.90 9.71
CA LEU A 26 -2.06 -2.39 9.74
C LEU A 26 -1.31 -2.92 10.97
N PRO A 27 -0.03 -3.28 10.83
CA PRO A 27 0.76 -3.74 11.96
C PRO A 27 1.12 -2.57 12.88
N PRO A 28 1.17 -2.77 14.19
CA PRO A 28 1.75 -1.78 15.10
C PRO A 28 3.26 -1.64 14.87
N LYS A 29 3.87 -0.55 15.37
CA LYS A 29 5.31 -0.28 15.28
C LYS A 29 6.13 -1.49 15.74
N GLY A 30 7.20 -1.82 15.02
CA GLY A 30 8.06 -2.98 15.29
C GLY A 30 7.45 -4.33 14.87
N ARG A 31 6.36 -4.34 14.12
CA ARG A 31 5.74 -5.55 13.58
C ARG A 31 5.65 -5.52 12.06
N ILE A 32 5.54 -6.71 11.45
CA ILE A 32 5.46 -6.91 10.00
C ILE A 32 4.10 -7.52 9.67
N ALA A 33 3.43 -6.98 8.65
CA ALA A 33 2.29 -7.59 8.00
C ALA A 33 2.63 -7.94 6.55
N ILE A 34 2.25 -9.14 6.12
CA ILE A 34 2.41 -9.62 4.75
C ILE A 34 1.03 -9.77 4.14
N TYR A 35 0.79 -9.08 3.04
CA TYR A 35 -0.49 -9.15 2.32
C TYR A 35 -0.30 -9.91 1.00
N ASP A 36 -1.00 -11.02 0.85
CA ASP A 36 -1.14 -11.69 -0.44
C ASP A 36 -2.26 -11.00 -1.24
N THR A 37 -1.91 -10.44 -2.38
CA THR A 37 -2.76 -9.62 -3.28
C THR A 37 -3.04 -8.20 -2.78
N SER A 38 -3.07 -7.93 -1.47
CA SER A 38 -3.14 -6.59 -0.88
C SER A 38 -4.34 -5.74 -1.39
N TRP A 39 -4.25 -4.42 -1.30
CA TRP A 39 -5.21 -3.44 -1.83
C TRP A 39 -5.25 -3.37 -3.36
N TYR A 40 -4.21 -3.89 -4.01
CA TYR A 40 -4.15 -4.00 -5.47
C TYR A 40 -5.19 -4.94 -6.07
N ARG A 41 -5.80 -5.80 -5.25
CA ARG A 41 -6.94 -6.61 -5.64
C ARG A 41 -8.01 -5.78 -6.35
N ARG A 42 -8.30 -4.55 -5.86
CA ARG A 42 -9.31 -3.64 -6.42
C ARG A 42 -9.07 -3.33 -7.89
N VAL A 43 -7.83 -2.98 -8.24
CA VAL A 43 -7.45 -2.56 -9.60
C VAL A 43 -7.03 -3.72 -10.51
N LEU A 44 -6.88 -4.92 -9.98
CA LEU A 44 -6.54 -6.13 -10.74
C LEU A 44 -7.71 -7.11 -10.81
N ILE A 45 -7.95 -7.86 -9.73
CA ILE A 45 -8.93 -8.95 -9.71
C ILE A 45 -10.35 -8.41 -9.86
N ASP A 46 -10.72 -7.42 -9.05
CA ASP A 46 -12.07 -6.85 -9.09
C ASP A 46 -12.32 -6.10 -10.39
N ARG A 47 -11.31 -5.48 -10.99
CA ARG A 47 -11.36 -4.91 -12.34
C ARG A 47 -11.54 -5.99 -13.41
N PHE A 48 -10.77 -7.08 -13.37
CA PHE A 48 -10.88 -8.18 -14.31
C PHE A 48 -12.26 -8.82 -14.25
N ASP A 49 -12.78 -9.00 -13.04
CA ASP A 49 -14.11 -9.56 -12.75
C ASP A 49 -15.26 -8.55 -13.00
N LYS A 50 -14.95 -7.32 -13.48
CA LYS A 50 -15.90 -6.24 -13.76
C LYS A 50 -16.70 -5.77 -12.52
N LYS A 51 -16.13 -5.87 -11.34
CA LYS A 51 -16.74 -5.40 -10.08
C LYS A 51 -16.49 -3.91 -9.82
N ILE A 52 -15.52 -3.31 -10.51
CA ILE A 52 -15.24 -1.87 -10.50
C ILE A 52 -15.54 -1.28 -11.88
N LYS A 53 -16.16 -0.12 -11.92
CA LYS A 53 -16.43 0.61 -13.15
C LYS A 53 -15.15 1.28 -13.68
N LYS A 54 -15.06 1.46 -14.99
CA LYS A 54 -13.91 2.11 -15.62
C LYS A 54 -13.72 3.55 -15.13
N SER A 55 -14.80 4.26 -14.83
CA SER A 55 -14.78 5.62 -14.27
C SER A 55 -14.18 5.70 -12.86
N GLU A 56 -14.30 4.62 -12.07
CA GLU A 56 -13.81 4.56 -10.68
C GLU A 56 -12.34 4.11 -10.60
N LEU A 57 -11.77 3.67 -11.72
CA LEU A 57 -10.43 3.09 -11.73
C LEU A 57 -9.34 4.12 -11.43
N PHE A 58 -9.48 5.34 -11.96
CA PHE A 58 -8.55 6.42 -11.68
C PHE A 58 -8.53 6.76 -10.19
N ASP A 59 -9.70 6.96 -9.60
CA ASP A 59 -9.85 7.28 -8.17
C ASP A 59 -9.30 6.15 -7.28
N ALA A 60 -9.45 4.88 -7.72
CA ALA A 60 -8.89 3.75 -7.00
C ALA A 60 -7.35 3.76 -6.99
N TYR A 61 -6.70 4.13 -8.10
CA TYR A 61 -5.24 4.28 -8.14
C TYR A 61 -4.77 5.45 -7.27
N GLU A 62 -5.43 6.60 -7.32
CA GLU A 62 -5.08 7.75 -6.49
C GLU A 62 -5.30 7.47 -5.00
N ALA A 63 -6.36 6.76 -4.65
CA ALA A 63 -6.61 6.34 -3.27
C ALA A 63 -5.49 5.39 -2.76
N ILE A 64 -5.02 4.45 -3.59
CA ILE A 64 -3.90 3.57 -3.26
C ILE A 64 -2.62 4.38 -3.04
N ARG A 65 -2.27 5.27 -3.95
CA ARG A 65 -1.07 6.11 -3.83
C ARG A 65 -1.10 7.00 -2.59
N SER A 66 -2.25 7.61 -2.32
CA SER A 66 -2.45 8.44 -1.13
C SER A 66 -2.32 7.62 0.15
N PHE A 67 -2.88 6.41 0.17
CA PHE A 67 -2.79 5.49 1.29
C PHE A 67 -1.34 5.08 1.58
N GLU A 68 -0.61 4.65 0.56
CA GLU A 68 0.80 4.27 0.69
C GLU A 68 1.66 5.46 1.15
N LYS A 69 1.40 6.65 0.59
CA LYS A 69 2.11 7.86 1.02
C LYS A 69 1.86 8.20 2.49
N GLN A 70 0.60 8.14 2.95
CA GLN A 70 0.28 8.38 4.36
C GLN A 70 1.01 7.41 5.29
N LEU A 71 1.07 6.12 4.93
CA LEU A 71 1.76 5.11 5.71
C LEU A 71 3.28 5.36 5.76
N THR A 72 3.88 5.70 4.63
CA THR A 72 5.33 5.97 4.58
C THR A 72 5.70 7.29 5.22
N ASP A 73 4.86 8.31 5.16
CA ASP A 73 5.04 9.59 5.87
C ASP A 73 5.01 9.38 7.41
N ASP A 74 4.22 8.40 7.91
CA ASP A 74 4.22 7.99 9.34
C ASP A 74 5.41 7.06 9.69
N GLY A 75 6.29 6.77 8.76
CA GLY A 75 7.50 5.97 8.95
C GLY A 75 7.32 4.46 8.73
N MET A 76 6.19 4.03 8.15
CA MET A 76 6.02 2.63 7.76
C MET A 76 6.86 2.32 6.51
N VAL A 77 7.52 1.17 6.51
CA VAL A 77 8.26 0.67 5.35
C VAL A 77 7.34 -0.24 4.53
N ILE A 78 7.10 0.12 3.28
CA ILE A 78 6.28 -0.68 2.35
C ILE A 78 7.20 -1.32 1.32
N ILE A 79 7.21 -2.65 1.26
CA ILE A 79 7.96 -3.42 0.28
C ILE A 79 6.95 -4.07 -0.67
N LYS A 80 6.95 -3.64 -1.93
CA LYS A 80 6.04 -4.15 -2.96
C LYS A 80 6.78 -5.13 -3.85
N ILE A 81 6.29 -6.36 -3.91
CA ILE A 81 6.90 -7.43 -4.68
C ILE A 81 5.91 -7.95 -5.71
N PHE A 82 6.30 -7.93 -6.96
CA PHE A 82 5.56 -8.54 -8.06
C PHE A 82 6.26 -9.81 -8.53
N LEU A 83 5.58 -10.96 -8.40
CA LEU A 83 6.13 -12.25 -8.81
C LEU A 83 5.80 -12.51 -10.28
N ALA A 84 6.79 -12.38 -11.14
CA ALA A 84 6.63 -12.53 -12.59
C ALA A 84 6.83 -13.98 -13.03
N ILE A 85 5.83 -14.53 -13.71
CA ILE A 85 5.90 -15.79 -14.44
C ILE A 85 5.16 -15.64 -15.77
N ASP A 86 5.55 -16.41 -16.78
CA ASP A 86 4.85 -16.43 -18.07
C ASP A 86 3.59 -17.32 -18.04
N LYS A 87 2.78 -17.19 -19.07
CA LYS A 87 1.53 -17.94 -19.25
C LYS A 87 1.75 -19.46 -19.23
N LYS A 88 2.85 -19.91 -19.82
CA LYS A 88 3.18 -21.35 -19.96
C LYS A 88 3.54 -21.93 -18.59
N GLU A 89 4.38 -21.26 -17.84
CA GLU A 89 4.73 -21.68 -16.48
C GLU A 89 3.52 -21.62 -15.54
N GLN A 90 2.69 -20.59 -15.64
CA GLN A 90 1.46 -20.50 -14.84
C GLN A 90 0.53 -21.68 -15.12
N LYS A 91 0.29 -22.00 -16.42
CA LYS A 91 -0.52 -23.13 -16.81
C LYS A 91 0.05 -24.46 -16.30
N LYS A 92 1.35 -24.68 -16.47
CA LYS A 92 2.04 -25.87 -15.96
C LYS A 92 1.85 -26.06 -14.45
N ARG A 93 1.90 -24.97 -13.69
CA ARG A 93 1.64 -25.02 -12.24
C ARG A 93 0.19 -25.35 -11.92
N PHE A 94 -0.76 -24.79 -12.66
CA PHE A 94 -2.16 -25.14 -12.51
C PHE A 94 -2.42 -26.62 -12.82
N ASP A 95 -1.89 -27.12 -13.92
CA ASP A 95 -2.03 -28.53 -14.30
C ASP A 95 -1.47 -29.45 -13.21
N LYS A 96 -0.32 -29.10 -12.64
CA LYS A 96 0.27 -29.84 -11.51
C LYS A 96 -0.61 -29.82 -10.26
N LEU A 97 -1.20 -28.66 -9.91
CA LEU A 97 -2.09 -28.55 -8.75
C LEU A 97 -3.40 -29.30 -8.97
N LEU A 98 -3.93 -29.29 -10.19
CA LEU A 98 -5.18 -29.96 -10.57
C LEU A 98 -5.03 -31.49 -10.66
N SER A 99 -3.80 -32.01 -10.81
CA SER A 99 -3.55 -33.46 -10.91
C SER A 99 -3.77 -34.22 -9.59
N SER A 100 -3.87 -33.52 -8.46
CA SER A 100 -4.15 -34.12 -7.15
C SER A 100 -5.41 -33.51 -6.52
N LYS A 101 -6.29 -34.38 -5.98
CA LYS A 101 -7.49 -33.94 -5.25
C LYS A 101 -7.16 -33.06 -4.04
N ASP A 102 -6.02 -33.28 -3.40
CA ASP A 102 -5.59 -32.54 -2.21
C ASP A 102 -5.16 -31.09 -2.51
N THR A 103 -4.81 -30.81 -3.78
CA THR A 103 -4.33 -29.49 -4.21
C THR A 103 -5.21 -28.82 -5.24
N ALA A 104 -6.15 -29.52 -5.88
CA ALA A 104 -6.99 -29.00 -6.95
C ALA A 104 -7.83 -27.77 -6.52
N TRP A 105 -8.25 -27.73 -5.26
CA TRP A 105 -8.99 -26.60 -4.67
C TRP A 105 -8.23 -25.26 -4.68
N ARG A 106 -6.89 -25.32 -4.85
CA ARG A 106 -6.03 -24.12 -4.92
C ARG A 106 -6.14 -23.37 -6.24
N VAL A 107 -6.71 -23.97 -7.28
CA VAL A 107 -6.90 -23.34 -8.58
C VAL A 107 -8.38 -23.04 -8.77
N SER A 108 -8.73 -21.79 -8.59
CA SER A 108 -10.11 -21.31 -8.75
C SER A 108 -10.47 -21.18 -10.25
N GLU A 109 -11.77 -21.10 -10.53
CA GLU A 109 -12.27 -20.76 -11.87
C GLU A 109 -11.76 -19.38 -12.33
N GLY A 110 -11.66 -18.42 -11.40
CA GLY A 110 -11.09 -17.11 -11.68
C GLY A 110 -9.63 -17.18 -12.13
N ASP A 111 -8.81 -18.05 -11.53
CA ASP A 111 -7.42 -18.25 -11.94
C ASP A 111 -7.32 -18.79 -13.37
N ARG A 112 -8.17 -19.76 -13.71
CA ARG A 112 -8.25 -20.31 -15.08
C ARG A 112 -8.65 -19.25 -16.10
N LYS A 113 -9.68 -18.45 -15.80
CA LYS A 113 -10.12 -17.35 -16.67
C LYS A 113 -9.04 -16.29 -16.88
N ARG A 114 -8.24 -16.00 -15.84
CA ARG A 114 -7.08 -15.08 -15.96
C ARG A 114 -5.97 -15.66 -16.81
N ASN A 115 -5.68 -16.95 -16.68
CA ASN A 115 -4.71 -17.62 -17.55
C ASN A 115 -5.18 -17.68 -19.01
N GLU A 116 -6.44 -17.98 -19.27
CA GLU A 116 -7.02 -17.95 -20.63
C GLU A 116 -6.88 -16.58 -21.29
N LYS A 117 -7.05 -15.52 -20.51
CA LYS A 117 -6.94 -14.11 -20.94
C LYS A 117 -5.66 -13.46 -20.43
N PHE A 118 -4.57 -14.22 -20.45
CA PHE A 118 -3.30 -13.83 -19.84
C PHE A 118 -2.82 -12.47 -20.31
N GLU A 119 -2.77 -12.25 -21.62
CA GLU A 119 -2.27 -11.00 -22.21
C GLU A 119 -3.09 -9.78 -21.74
N LYS A 120 -4.41 -9.97 -21.59
CA LYS A 120 -5.27 -8.91 -21.02
C LYS A 120 -4.95 -8.65 -19.55
N TYR A 121 -4.73 -9.71 -18.78
CA TYR A 121 -4.42 -9.57 -17.35
C TYR A 121 -3.03 -9.00 -17.15
N GLU A 122 -2.07 -9.38 -18.00
CA GLU A 122 -0.71 -8.85 -18.04
C GLU A 122 -0.71 -7.34 -18.33
N ALA A 123 -1.47 -6.87 -19.31
CA ALA A 123 -1.62 -5.44 -19.59
C ALA A 123 -2.23 -4.67 -18.38
N MET A 124 -3.10 -5.31 -17.61
CA MET A 124 -3.64 -4.71 -16.38
C MET A 124 -2.59 -4.66 -15.25
N ASN A 125 -1.74 -5.68 -15.15
CA ASN A 125 -0.61 -5.68 -14.23
C ASN A 125 0.39 -4.57 -14.58
N GLU A 126 0.74 -4.42 -15.85
CA GLU A 126 1.65 -3.37 -16.33
C GLU A 126 1.11 -1.97 -16.00
N GLU A 127 -0.18 -1.73 -16.27
CA GLU A 127 -0.84 -0.47 -15.91
C GLU A 127 -0.81 -0.24 -14.39
N MET A 128 -1.08 -1.27 -13.58
CA MET A 128 -1.03 -1.15 -12.12
C MET A 128 0.39 -0.82 -11.64
N LEU A 129 1.39 -1.55 -12.13
CA LEU A 129 2.79 -1.29 -11.78
C LEU A 129 3.17 0.14 -12.11
N SER A 130 2.93 0.58 -13.35
CA SER A 130 3.25 1.92 -13.84
C SER A 130 2.55 3.04 -13.05
N ARG A 131 1.28 2.84 -12.69
CA ARG A 131 0.49 3.88 -11.99
C ARG A 131 0.76 3.95 -10.50
N THR A 132 1.27 2.89 -9.91
CA THR A 132 1.47 2.82 -8.46
C THR A 132 2.93 2.67 -8.05
N ASP A 133 3.84 2.74 -9.00
CA ASP A 133 5.27 2.88 -8.69
C ASP A 133 5.54 4.28 -8.12
N SER A 134 6.28 4.35 -7.03
CA SER A 134 6.59 5.60 -6.35
C SER A 134 7.92 5.50 -5.60
N GLU A 135 8.59 6.62 -5.41
CA GLU A 135 9.89 6.67 -4.72
C GLU A 135 9.81 6.18 -3.27
N ASN A 136 8.71 6.47 -2.59
CA ASN A 136 8.49 6.09 -1.20
C ASN A 136 8.09 4.61 -1.03
N ALA A 137 7.60 3.98 -2.09
CA ALA A 137 7.20 2.57 -2.12
C ALA A 137 7.37 2.01 -3.55
N PRO A 138 8.60 1.70 -3.98
CA PRO A 138 8.86 1.18 -5.32
C PRO A 138 8.42 -0.28 -5.47
N TRP A 139 8.08 -0.67 -6.71
CA TRP A 139 7.85 -2.05 -7.07
C TRP A 139 9.16 -2.81 -7.33
N HIS A 140 9.26 -3.98 -6.77
CA HIS A 140 10.33 -4.93 -7.03
C HIS A 140 9.79 -6.10 -7.86
N ILE A 141 10.30 -6.23 -9.08
CA ILE A 141 9.95 -7.35 -9.95
C ILE A 141 10.86 -8.53 -9.63
N VAL A 142 10.25 -9.67 -9.31
CA VAL A 142 10.94 -10.90 -8.97
C VAL A 142 10.54 -11.99 -9.96
N GLU A 143 11.50 -12.52 -10.68
CA GLU A 143 11.35 -13.66 -11.58
C GLU A 143 11.05 -14.91 -10.73
N ALA A 144 9.82 -15.44 -10.84
CA ALA A 144 9.34 -16.49 -9.96
C ALA A 144 9.21 -17.86 -10.63
N VAL A 145 9.89 -18.09 -11.75
CA VAL A 145 9.97 -19.40 -12.41
C VAL A 145 10.75 -20.38 -11.55
N ASP A 146 11.94 -19.98 -11.08
CA ASP A 146 12.69 -20.73 -10.08
C ASP A 146 12.33 -20.26 -8.68
N ARG A 147 11.79 -21.17 -7.87
CA ARG A 147 11.34 -20.86 -6.50
C ARG A 147 12.50 -20.48 -5.58
N ARG A 148 13.68 -21.12 -5.74
CA ARG A 148 14.83 -20.85 -4.88
C ARG A 148 15.40 -19.47 -5.17
N PHE A 149 15.56 -19.17 -6.44
CA PHE A 149 15.97 -17.83 -6.89
C PHE A 149 15.00 -16.75 -6.36
N ALA A 150 13.71 -16.93 -6.59
CA ALA A 150 12.69 -15.98 -6.10
C ALA A 150 12.76 -15.79 -4.58
N THR A 151 12.92 -16.88 -3.83
CA THR A 151 13.04 -16.81 -2.36
C THR A 151 14.24 -15.97 -1.94
N VAL A 152 15.42 -16.25 -2.48
CA VAL A 152 16.65 -15.50 -2.17
C VAL A 152 16.46 -14.03 -2.54
N LYS A 153 15.98 -13.72 -3.75
CA LYS A 153 15.77 -12.34 -4.21
C LYS A 153 14.79 -11.58 -3.32
N ILE A 154 13.70 -12.18 -2.87
CA ILE A 154 12.74 -11.57 -1.95
C ILE A 154 13.41 -11.22 -0.62
N TYR A 155 14.17 -12.16 -0.04
CA TYR A 155 14.85 -11.89 1.23
C TYR A 155 15.95 -10.83 1.09
N SER A 156 16.70 -10.82 -0.02
CA SER A 156 17.70 -9.76 -0.29
C SER A 156 17.02 -8.38 -0.38
N ILE A 157 15.93 -8.26 -1.15
CA ILE A 157 15.16 -7.01 -1.25
C ILE A 157 14.68 -6.54 0.14
N ALA A 158 14.16 -7.47 0.95
CA ALA A 158 13.67 -7.13 2.27
C ALA A 158 14.81 -6.68 3.20
N ALA A 159 15.93 -7.40 3.23
CA ALA A 159 17.10 -7.04 4.03
C ALA A 159 17.66 -5.67 3.65
N GLU A 160 17.96 -5.45 2.36
CA GLU A 160 18.49 -4.20 1.84
C GLU A 160 17.57 -3.00 2.09
N THR A 161 16.24 -3.22 2.02
CA THR A 161 15.27 -2.16 2.28
C THR A 161 15.23 -1.79 3.76
N LEU A 162 15.26 -2.80 4.65
CA LEU A 162 15.29 -2.58 6.09
C LEU A 162 16.60 -1.95 6.55
N GLU A 163 17.73 -2.39 6.03
CA GLU A 163 19.06 -1.80 6.32
C GLU A 163 19.11 -0.32 5.94
N ARG A 164 18.68 0.03 4.72
CA ARG A 164 18.59 1.44 4.30
C ARG A 164 17.69 2.28 5.21
N GLN A 165 16.59 1.70 5.68
CA GLN A 165 15.67 2.43 6.54
C GLN A 165 16.25 2.63 7.95
N ILE A 166 16.96 1.64 8.48
CA ILE A 166 17.66 1.75 9.77
C ILE A 166 18.70 2.87 9.70
N GLU A 167 19.57 2.85 8.67
CA GLU A 167 20.56 3.91 8.45
C GLU A 167 19.93 5.30 8.32
N ALA A 168 18.79 5.41 7.62
CA ALA A 168 18.10 6.68 7.46
C ALA A 168 17.54 7.21 8.80
N VAL A 169 17.03 6.32 9.65
CA VAL A 169 16.53 6.68 10.98
C VAL A 169 17.68 7.08 11.90
N GLU A 170 18.79 6.36 11.87
CA GLU A 170 20.00 6.67 12.67
C GLU A 170 20.55 8.05 12.29
N LYS A 171 20.75 8.34 11.01
CA LYS A 171 21.19 9.66 10.52
C LYS A 171 20.25 10.80 10.93
N LYS A 172 18.93 10.57 10.87
CA LYS A 172 17.95 11.57 11.35
C LYS A 172 18.07 11.80 12.87
N SER A 173 18.31 10.76 13.64
CA SER A 173 18.44 10.86 15.09
C SER A 173 19.72 11.60 15.50
N GLU A 174 20.83 11.37 14.80
CA GLU A 174 22.09 12.07 15.00
C GLU A 174 21.93 13.57 14.69
N HIS A 175 21.40 13.90 13.52
CA HIS A 175 21.16 15.30 13.13
C HIS A 175 20.22 16.04 14.08
N SER A 176 19.23 15.35 14.64
CA SER A 176 18.32 15.92 15.64
C SER A 176 19.00 16.17 16.99
N ARG A 177 19.98 15.34 17.35
CA ARG A 177 20.80 15.54 18.56
C ARG A 177 21.75 16.72 18.39
N ASP A 178 22.43 16.81 17.25
CA ASP A 178 23.33 17.92 16.93
C ASP A 178 22.61 19.27 16.97
N ARG A 179 21.40 19.36 16.37
CA ARG A 179 20.54 20.55 16.45
C ARG A 179 20.12 20.89 17.88
N ALA A 180 19.77 19.88 18.69
CA ALA A 180 19.38 20.11 20.07
C ALA A 180 20.56 20.54 20.97
N GLU A 181 21.80 20.23 20.57
CA GLU A 181 23.02 20.69 21.24
C GLU A 181 23.36 22.12 20.79
N GLU A 182 23.21 22.47 19.52
CA GLU A 182 23.36 23.83 19.00
C GLU A 182 22.32 24.82 19.55
N GLU A 183 21.08 24.38 19.82
CA GLU A 183 20.02 25.22 20.40
C GLU A 183 20.19 25.47 21.90
N LYS A 184 21.12 24.79 22.58
CA LYS A 184 21.46 25.03 24.01
C LYS A 184 22.41 26.21 24.19
N GLU A 185 23.07 26.71 23.18
CA GLU A 185 23.77 28.00 23.25
C GLU A 185 22.71 29.13 23.20
N PRO A 186 22.72 30.07 24.15
CA PRO A 186 21.73 31.13 24.19
C PRO A 186 21.98 32.11 23.03
N LYS A 187 21.37 31.86 21.89
CA LYS A 187 21.22 32.86 20.85
C LYS A 187 20.12 33.82 21.31
N ASP A 188 20.51 35.08 21.48
CA ASP A 188 19.57 36.19 21.60
C ASP A 188 18.73 36.29 20.30
N ASN A 189 17.71 35.48 20.23
CA ASN A 189 16.76 35.50 19.12
C ASN A 189 15.74 36.55 19.43
N GLY A 190 15.96 37.75 18.88
CA GLY A 190 14.86 38.69 18.70
C GLY A 190 13.66 37.91 18.13
N LYS A 191 12.56 37.89 18.87
CA LYS A 191 11.29 37.29 18.50
C LYS A 191 10.86 37.79 17.12
N GLU A 192 11.13 37.08 16.07
CA GLU A 192 10.35 37.21 14.83
C GLU A 192 8.94 36.69 15.14
N GLU A 193 8.07 37.58 15.55
CA GLU A 193 6.65 37.31 15.59
C GLU A 193 6.21 36.97 14.17
N MET A 194 5.96 35.70 13.94
CA MET A 194 5.31 35.22 12.73
C MET A 194 3.94 35.95 12.68
N LYS A 195 3.84 37.00 11.86
CA LYS A 195 2.58 37.67 11.57
C LYS A 195 1.66 36.63 10.93
N LEU A 196 0.81 36.00 11.73
CA LEU A 196 -0.32 35.24 11.24
C LEU A 196 -1.21 36.21 10.42
N THR A 197 -1.09 36.14 9.11
CA THR A 197 -2.03 36.75 8.20
C THR A 197 -3.42 36.22 8.55
N GLU A 198 -4.31 37.08 8.97
CA GLU A 198 -5.72 36.89 9.36
C GLU A 198 -6.12 35.47 9.77
N SER A 199 -6.26 35.25 11.06
CA SER A 199 -6.75 33.97 11.61
C SER A 199 -8.06 33.58 10.92
N ILE A 200 -8.13 32.35 10.38
CA ILE A 200 -9.36 31.78 9.81
C ILE A 200 -10.49 31.82 10.85
N LEU A 201 -10.15 31.62 12.13
CA LEU A 201 -11.08 31.68 13.24
C LEU A 201 -11.64 33.09 13.50
N ALA A 202 -10.93 34.17 13.13
CA ALA A 202 -11.43 35.54 13.22
C ALA A 202 -12.59 35.82 12.25
N LYS A 203 -12.80 34.95 11.25
CA LYS A 203 -13.93 35.03 10.31
C LYS A 203 -15.17 34.28 10.81
N ALA A 204 -15.08 33.57 11.94
CA ALA A 204 -16.21 32.89 12.54
C ALA A 204 -17.08 33.90 13.28
N ASP A 205 -18.35 33.99 12.87
CA ASP A 205 -19.34 34.80 13.60
C ASP A 205 -19.86 34.02 14.82
N LEU A 206 -19.28 34.30 15.96
CA LEU A 206 -19.66 33.68 17.24
C LEU A 206 -20.98 34.22 17.83
N SER A 207 -21.60 35.19 17.17
CA SER A 207 -22.91 35.72 17.58
C SER A 207 -24.09 34.91 17.06
N LEU A 208 -23.84 33.98 16.09
CA LEU A 208 -24.87 33.11 15.54
C LEU A 208 -25.40 32.17 16.62
N SER A 209 -26.68 32.30 16.91
CA SER A 209 -27.43 31.43 17.83
C SER A 209 -28.82 31.19 17.27
N TYR A 210 -29.35 29.99 17.51
CA TYR A 210 -30.77 29.70 17.20
C TYR A 210 -31.66 30.22 18.32
N THR A 211 -32.79 30.79 17.97
CA THR A 211 -33.86 31.07 18.91
C THR A 211 -34.58 29.78 19.29
N LYS A 212 -35.35 29.79 20.42
CA LYS A 212 -36.14 28.61 20.84
C LYS A 212 -37.17 28.14 19.80
N GLU A 213 -37.55 29.01 18.87
CA GLU A 213 -38.55 28.72 17.83
C GLU A 213 -37.92 28.15 16.57
N GLU A 214 -36.60 28.33 16.40
CA GLU A 214 -35.83 27.80 15.25
C GLU A 214 -35.16 26.46 15.55
N TYR A 215 -35.13 26.00 16.81
CA TYR A 215 -34.59 24.74 17.26
C TYR A 215 -35.72 23.70 17.43
#